data_d38d60bcc4d60a5827803683afcdf888
#
_entry.id   d38d60bcc4d60a5827803683afcdf888
#
_cell.length_a   1.000
_cell.length_b   1.000
_cell.length_c   1.000
_cell.angle_alpha   90.00
_cell.angle_beta   90.00
_cell.angle_gamma   90.00
#
_symmetry.space_group_name_H-M   'P 1'
#
loop_
_entity.id
_entity.type
_entity.pdbx_description
1 polymer ?
#
loop_
_entity_poly.entity_id
_entity_poly.type
_entity_poly.pdbx_seq_one_letter_code
_entity_poly.pdbx_strand_id
1 'polypeptide(L)'
;VIAGQSITQDRLQAVDFTEPYYYATIVTLVKEGSKYENAKSVADLAGATCTSQQSTIWYNTCLPQIKDANILAATASAPDMLMSLNADKCDLVVTDQPTGKGALIAYPNFRLLEFGGGENDFQVTDEDINIGISLKKGNTELKEAIDGVLSKMTKDDFSRMMDEAISAQPLAN
;
A
#
# COMPACT_ATOMS: atom_id res chain seq x y z
N VAL A 1 -2.96 -11.56 14.05
CA VAL A 1 -2.43 -11.58 12.67
C VAL A 1 -1.59 -10.33 12.46
N ILE A 2 -0.37 -10.49 11.93
CA ILE A 2 0.54 -9.41 11.54
C ILE A 2 0.66 -9.54 10.02
N ALA A 3 -0.05 -8.70 9.26
CA ALA A 3 -0.15 -8.83 7.80
C ALA A 3 -0.50 -7.51 7.09
N GLY A 4 -0.03 -6.37 7.60
CA GLY A 4 -0.28 -5.07 6.99
C GLY A 4 -1.77 -4.68 6.95
N GLN A 5 -2.54 -5.05 7.97
CA GLN A 5 -3.97 -4.78 8.02
C GLN A 5 -4.27 -3.38 8.56
N SER A 6 -4.99 -2.58 7.78
CA SER A 6 -5.54 -1.31 8.27
C SER A 6 -6.59 -1.54 9.35
N ILE A 7 -6.59 -0.66 10.35
CA ILE A 7 -7.57 -0.66 11.44
C ILE A 7 -8.81 0.09 10.95
N THR A 8 -9.79 -0.64 10.41
CA THR A 8 -11.05 -0.05 9.94
C THR A 8 -12.20 -0.38 10.87
N GLN A 9 -13.24 0.47 10.88
CA GLN A 9 -14.43 0.25 11.70
C GLN A 9 -15.10 -1.10 11.43
N ASP A 10 -15.15 -1.52 10.17
CA ASP A 10 -15.73 -2.81 9.79
C ASP A 10 -14.95 -3.99 10.39
N ARG A 11 -13.61 -3.92 10.35
CA ARG A 11 -12.75 -4.95 10.94
C ARG A 11 -12.84 -4.99 12.46
N LEU A 12 -12.97 -3.81 13.10
CA LEU A 12 -13.17 -3.69 14.54
C LEU A 12 -14.46 -4.36 15.05
N GLN A 13 -15.44 -4.62 14.20
CA GLN A 13 -16.61 -5.41 14.59
C GLN A 13 -16.28 -6.89 14.84
N ALA A 14 -15.32 -7.43 14.11
CA ALA A 14 -14.98 -8.86 14.15
C ALA A 14 -13.72 -9.18 14.99
N VAL A 15 -12.76 -8.26 15.06
CA VAL A 15 -11.46 -8.46 15.73
C VAL A 15 -11.10 -7.23 16.56
N ASP A 16 -10.15 -7.40 17.49
CA ASP A 16 -9.49 -6.27 18.13
C ASP A 16 -8.15 -6.01 17.45
N PHE A 17 -7.64 -4.81 17.57
CA PHE A 17 -6.33 -4.39 17.07
C PHE A 17 -5.47 -3.81 18.18
N THR A 18 -4.16 -3.92 18.02
CA THR A 18 -3.18 -3.12 18.77
C THR A 18 -3.30 -1.65 18.39
N GLU A 19 -2.59 -0.78 19.11
CA GLU A 19 -2.30 0.55 18.59
C GLU A 19 -1.59 0.44 17.23
N PRO A 20 -1.75 1.43 16.32
CA PRO A 20 -1.04 1.45 15.06
C PRO A 20 0.48 1.42 15.29
N TYR A 21 1.16 0.54 14.57
CA TYR A 21 2.63 0.47 14.61
C TYR A 21 3.28 0.99 13.32
N TYR A 22 2.50 1.12 12.24
CA TYR A 22 2.97 1.60 10.96
C TYR A 22 1.86 2.37 10.24
N TYR A 23 2.24 3.37 9.46
CA TYR A 23 1.33 4.11 8.59
C TYR A 23 1.76 3.91 7.14
N ALA A 24 0.89 3.33 6.35
CA ALA A 24 1.19 2.99 4.97
C ALA A 24 1.33 4.26 4.11
N THR A 25 2.45 4.40 3.42
CA THR A 25 2.61 5.41 2.38
C THR A 25 2.05 4.86 1.07
N ILE A 26 1.21 5.64 0.40
CA ILE A 26 0.63 5.30 -0.89
C ILE A 26 1.65 5.62 -1.97
N VAL A 27 1.82 4.69 -2.90
CA VAL A 27 2.69 4.89 -4.06
C VAL A 27 1.99 4.47 -5.35
N THR A 28 2.39 5.09 -6.44
CA THR A 28 2.01 4.70 -7.79
C THR A 28 3.21 4.12 -8.51
N LEU A 29 3.05 2.95 -9.12
CA LEU A 29 4.07 2.38 -10.00
C LEU A 29 3.66 2.60 -11.46
N VAL A 30 4.62 3.03 -12.25
CA VAL A 30 4.52 3.20 -13.71
C VAL A 30 5.73 2.57 -14.37
N LYS A 31 5.69 2.38 -15.68
CA LYS A 31 6.89 1.96 -16.44
C LYS A 31 7.71 3.18 -16.86
N GLU A 32 9.02 2.99 -16.94
CA GLU A 32 9.95 3.93 -17.53
C GLU A 32 9.54 4.24 -18.98
N GLY A 33 9.62 5.50 -19.37
CA GLY A 33 9.19 5.96 -20.69
C GLY A 33 7.68 6.07 -20.88
N SER A 34 6.86 5.75 -19.86
CA SER A 34 5.43 5.96 -19.92
C SER A 34 5.07 7.45 -19.85
N LYS A 35 3.91 7.80 -20.37
CA LYS A 35 3.41 9.19 -20.31
C LYS A 35 3.24 9.72 -18.89
N TYR A 36 3.15 8.82 -17.90
CA TYR A 36 2.95 9.16 -16.48
C TYR A 36 4.23 9.14 -15.65
N GLU A 37 5.38 8.82 -16.24
CA GLU A 37 6.66 8.66 -15.52
C GLU A 37 7.06 9.89 -14.68
N ASN A 38 6.68 11.08 -15.13
CA ASN A 38 7.04 12.34 -14.51
C ASN A 38 5.86 13.00 -13.75
N ALA A 39 4.79 12.25 -13.47
CA ALA A 39 3.65 12.76 -12.71
C ALA A 39 4.08 13.19 -11.30
N LYS A 40 3.55 14.32 -10.83
CA LYS A 40 3.86 14.92 -9.54
C LYS A 40 2.63 15.03 -8.64
N SER A 41 1.49 14.62 -9.15
CA SER A 41 0.22 14.65 -8.44
C SER A 41 -0.74 13.60 -8.99
N VAL A 42 -1.77 13.28 -8.22
CA VAL A 42 -2.88 12.43 -8.67
C VAL A 42 -3.57 13.03 -9.91
N ALA A 43 -3.62 14.36 -10.01
CA ALA A 43 -4.21 15.05 -11.16
C ALA A 43 -3.46 14.75 -12.48
N ASP A 44 -2.14 14.54 -12.43
CA ASP A 44 -1.32 14.23 -13.60
C ASP A 44 -1.57 12.80 -14.14
N LEU A 45 -2.25 11.96 -13.35
CA LEU A 45 -2.61 10.59 -13.74
C LEU A 45 -3.92 10.52 -14.55
N ALA A 46 -4.56 11.65 -14.84
CA ALA A 46 -5.86 11.69 -15.50
C ALA A 46 -5.90 10.87 -16.80
N GLY A 47 -6.97 10.09 -16.97
CA GLY A 47 -7.21 9.23 -18.13
C GLY A 47 -6.36 7.96 -18.19
N ALA A 48 -5.67 7.61 -17.09
CA ALA A 48 -4.87 6.40 -17.04
C ALA A 48 -5.74 5.12 -17.01
N THR A 49 -5.26 4.08 -17.67
CA THR A 49 -5.75 2.72 -17.43
C THR A 49 -5.03 2.16 -16.21
N CYS A 50 -5.76 1.79 -15.17
CA CYS A 50 -5.17 1.44 -13.89
C CYS A 50 -5.85 0.24 -13.21
N THR A 51 -5.13 -0.42 -12.32
CA THR A 51 -5.65 -1.47 -11.44
C THR A 51 -4.92 -1.47 -10.12
N SER A 52 -5.40 -2.28 -9.17
CA SER A 52 -4.74 -2.58 -7.92
C SER A 52 -5.24 -3.92 -7.37
N GLN A 53 -4.72 -4.34 -6.21
CA GLN A 53 -5.12 -5.56 -5.54
C GLN A 53 -6.53 -5.42 -4.94
N GLN A 54 -7.33 -6.47 -5.07
CA GLN A 54 -8.69 -6.53 -4.51
C GLN A 54 -8.71 -6.38 -2.98
N SER A 55 -9.82 -5.87 -2.46
CA SER A 55 -10.05 -5.70 -1.02
C SER A 55 -9.03 -4.78 -0.31
N THR A 56 -8.43 -3.86 -1.06
CA THR A 56 -7.51 -2.84 -0.55
C THR A 56 -8.10 -1.45 -0.72
N ILE A 57 -7.62 -0.51 0.10
CA ILE A 57 -7.94 0.91 -0.08
C ILE A 57 -7.37 1.46 -1.39
N TRP A 58 -6.27 0.88 -1.86
CA TRP A 58 -5.64 1.26 -3.13
C TRP A 58 -6.64 1.15 -4.28
N TYR A 59 -7.38 0.05 -4.34
CA TYR A 59 -8.39 -0.18 -5.36
C TYR A 59 -9.69 0.59 -5.10
N ASN A 60 -10.20 0.51 -3.85
CA ASN A 60 -11.54 1.01 -3.54
C ASN A 60 -11.60 2.53 -3.32
N THR A 61 -10.52 3.12 -2.77
CA THR A 61 -10.47 4.53 -2.37
C THR A 61 -9.56 5.35 -3.28
N CYS A 62 -8.37 4.85 -3.63
CA CYS A 62 -7.39 5.64 -4.37
C CYS A 62 -7.71 5.71 -5.87
N LEU A 63 -7.92 4.58 -6.55
CA LEU A 63 -8.15 4.58 -8.01
C LEU A 63 -9.33 5.46 -8.45
N PRO A 64 -10.48 5.52 -7.75
CA PRO A 64 -11.59 6.40 -8.12
C PRO A 64 -11.28 7.89 -8.07
N GLN A 65 -10.19 8.30 -7.42
CA GLN A 65 -9.76 9.71 -7.36
C GLN A 65 -9.01 10.14 -8.62
N ILE A 66 -8.58 9.21 -9.45
CA ILE A 66 -7.91 9.52 -10.72
C ILE A 66 -8.99 9.92 -11.72
N LYS A 67 -8.94 11.17 -12.14
CA LYS A 67 -9.94 11.73 -13.07
C LYS A 67 -9.96 10.95 -14.39
N ASP A 68 -11.14 10.60 -14.87
CA ASP A 68 -11.37 9.92 -16.15
C ASP A 68 -10.56 8.61 -16.31
N ALA A 69 -10.21 7.95 -15.21
CA ALA A 69 -9.48 6.70 -15.23
C ALA A 69 -10.29 5.55 -15.81
N ASN A 70 -9.63 4.69 -16.60
CA ASN A 70 -10.14 3.38 -16.97
C ASN A 70 -9.70 2.35 -15.92
N ILE A 71 -10.53 2.12 -14.91
CA ILE A 71 -10.22 1.20 -13.81
C ILE A 71 -10.55 -0.22 -14.26
N LEU A 72 -9.53 -1.05 -14.41
CA LEU A 72 -9.66 -2.46 -14.74
C LEU A 72 -10.14 -3.27 -13.51
N ALA A 73 -10.55 -4.51 -13.74
CA ALA A 73 -10.87 -5.43 -12.65
C ALA A 73 -9.68 -5.57 -11.67
N ALA A 74 -9.99 -5.60 -10.38
CA ALA A 74 -8.99 -5.78 -9.34
C ALA A 74 -8.26 -7.12 -9.50
N THR A 75 -6.98 -7.13 -9.19
CA THR A 75 -6.15 -8.34 -9.25
C THR A 75 -6.25 -9.14 -7.93
N ALA A 76 -6.08 -10.45 -8.00
CA ALA A 76 -6.19 -11.31 -6.83
C ALA A 76 -5.01 -11.13 -5.85
N SER A 77 -3.83 -10.80 -6.38
CA SER A 77 -2.61 -10.67 -5.59
C SER A 77 -1.73 -9.51 -6.07
N ALA A 78 -0.77 -9.10 -5.23
CA ALA A 78 0.24 -8.12 -5.63
C ALA A 78 1.11 -8.59 -6.80
N PRO A 79 1.60 -9.85 -6.87
CA PRO A 79 2.27 -10.36 -8.07
C PRO A 79 1.45 -10.24 -9.35
N ASP A 80 0.14 -10.56 -9.33
CA ASP A 80 -0.73 -10.42 -10.51
C ASP A 80 -0.88 -8.95 -10.94
N MET A 81 -0.95 -8.04 -9.96
CA MET A 81 -0.98 -6.60 -10.18
C MET A 81 0.29 -6.12 -10.90
N LEU A 82 1.47 -6.51 -10.39
CA LEU A 82 2.76 -6.15 -10.99
C LEU A 82 2.94 -6.76 -12.37
N MET A 83 2.50 -8.01 -12.56
CA MET A 83 2.50 -8.64 -13.89
C MET A 83 1.60 -7.90 -14.88
N SER A 84 0.46 -7.37 -14.44
CA SER A 84 -0.43 -6.58 -15.29
C SER A 84 0.23 -5.31 -15.80
N LEU A 85 0.96 -4.59 -14.91
CA LEU A 85 1.75 -3.42 -15.29
C LEU A 85 2.91 -3.81 -16.23
N ASN A 86 3.64 -4.87 -15.90
CA ASN A 86 4.77 -5.31 -16.71
C ASN A 86 4.36 -5.72 -18.13
N ALA A 87 3.18 -6.32 -18.28
CA ALA A 87 2.62 -6.78 -19.55
C ALA A 87 1.86 -5.69 -20.33
N ASP A 88 1.97 -4.41 -19.93
CA ASP A 88 1.29 -3.27 -20.56
C ASP A 88 -0.25 -3.40 -20.61
N LYS A 89 -0.85 -4.16 -19.68
CA LYS A 89 -2.30 -4.24 -19.56
C LYS A 89 -2.90 -3.00 -18.93
N CYS A 90 -2.11 -2.28 -18.12
CA CYS A 90 -2.45 -0.99 -17.53
C CYS A 90 -1.26 -0.05 -17.59
N ASP A 91 -1.51 1.24 -17.47
CA ASP A 91 -0.50 2.30 -17.48
C ASP A 91 0.15 2.45 -16.10
N LEU A 92 -0.62 2.18 -15.05
CA LEU A 92 -0.16 2.32 -13.66
C LEU A 92 -0.90 1.38 -12.70
N VAL A 93 -0.29 1.16 -11.55
CA VAL A 93 -0.91 0.50 -10.40
C VAL A 93 -0.65 1.33 -9.14
N VAL A 94 -1.60 1.29 -8.19
CA VAL A 94 -1.48 1.96 -6.89
C VAL A 94 -1.34 0.90 -5.80
N THR A 95 -0.40 1.10 -4.88
CA THR A 95 -0.10 0.15 -3.80
C THR A 95 0.55 0.87 -2.61
N ASP A 96 0.98 0.12 -1.59
CA ASP A 96 1.83 0.63 -0.50
C ASP A 96 3.31 0.70 -0.88
N GLN A 97 4.05 1.53 -0.15
CA GLN A 97 5.47 1.75 -0.41
C GLN A 97 6.32 0.47 -0.28
N PRO A 98 6.14 -0.43 0.72
CA PRO A 98 6.90 -1.67 0.79
C PRO A 98 6.73 -2.55 -0.45
N THR A 99 5.49 -2.73 -0.92
CA THR A 99 5.20 -3.47 -2.16
C THR A 99 5.84 -2.76 -3.36
N GLY A 100 5.72 -1.43 -3.43
CA GLY A 100 6.34 -0.62 -4.49
C GLY A 100 7.85 -0.73 -4.54
N LYS A 101 8.53 -0.61 -3.40
CA LYS A 101 10.00 -0.78 -3.30
C LYS A 101 10.43 -2.18 -3.71
N GLY A 102 9.73 -3.22 -3.23
CA GLY A 102 9.98 -4.60 -3.64
C GLY A 102 9.82 -4.81 -5.16
N ALA A 103 8.82 -4.16 -5.76
CA ALA A 103 8.60 -4.22 -7.20
C ALA A 103 9.77 -3.67 -8.01
N LEU A 104 10.45 -2.60 -7.56
CA LEU A 104 11.61 -2.04 -8.26
C LEU A 104 12.80 -3.02 -8.33
N ILE A 105 12.90 -3.93 -7.36
CA ILE A 105 13.93 -4.97 -7.36
C ILE A 105 13.61 -6.02 -8.43
N ALA A 106 12.34 -6.45 -8.53
CA ALA A 106 11.89 -7.47 -9.47
C ALA A 106 11.75 -6.91 -10.91
N TYR A 107 11.40 -5.65 -11.05
CA TYR A 107 11.13 -4.97 -12.33
C TYR A 107 11.92 -3.65 -12.42
N PRO A 108 13.20 -3.68 -12.84
CA PRO A 108 14.07 -2.49 -12.88
C PRO A 108 13.58 -1.36 -13.80
N ASN A 109 12.69 -1.69 -14.72
CA ASN A 109 12.02 -0.74 -15.63
C ASN A 109 10.81 -0.05 -15.01
N PHE A 110 10.47 -0.34 -13.76
CA PHE A 110 9.42 0.39 -13.06
C PHE A 110 9.96 1.68 -12.45
N ARG A 111 9.08 2.65 -12.28
CA ARG A 111 9.31 3.89 -11.55
C ARG A 111 8.25 4.01 -10.47
N LEU A 112 8.71 4.38 -9.27
CA LEU A 112 7.86 4.61 -8.12
C LEU A 112 7.63 6.11 -7.96
N LEU A 113 6.37 6.50 -7.93
CA LEU A 113 5.94 7.88 -7.74
C LEU A 113 5.33 8.03 -6.34
N GLU A 114 5.83 9.01 -5.59
CA GLU A 114 5.30 9.47 -4.31
C GLU A 114 4.92 10.93 -4.46
N PHE A 115 3.69 11.29 -4.07
CA PHE A 115 3.21 12.67 -4.23
C PHE A 115 3.36 13.51 -2.96
N GLY A 116 3.84 12.91 -1.88
CA GLY A 116 4.29 13.63 -0.67
C GLY A 116 3.16 14.09 0.24
N GLY A 117 1.95 13.60 0.06
CA GLY A 117 0.79 13.99 0.86
C GLY A 117 0.14 15.32 0.44
N GLY A 118 -0.88 15.73 1.19
CA GLY A 118 -1.62 16.95 0.92
C GLY A 118 -2.49 16.90 -0.33
N GLU A 119 -2.73 18.07 -0.95
CA GLU A 119 -3.64 18.18 -2.09
C GLU A 119 -3.16 17.48 -3.38
N ASN A 120 -1.87 17.20 -3.48
CA ASN A 120 -1.28 16.54 -4.64
C ASN A 120 -1.39 15.02 -4.60
N ASP A 121 -1.68 14.45 -3.42
CA ASP A 121 -1.72 13.01 -3.17
C ASP A 121 -3.15 12.48 -3.10
N PHE A 122 -3.26 11.15 -3.04
CA PHE A 122 -4.53 10.50 -2.78
C PHE A 122 -5.08 10.93 -1.42
N GLN A 123 -6.35 11.33 -1.40
CA GLN A 123 -7.02 11.72 -0.18
C GLN A 123 -7.51 10.46 0.55
N VAL A 124 -6.92 10.19 1.69
CA VAL A 124 -7.24 9.04 2.55
C VAL A 124 -7.34 9.50 4.00
N THR A 125 -8.02 8.75 4.81
CA THR A 125 -8.11 8.99 6.26
C THR A 125 -7.00 8.23 6.99
N ASP A 126 -6.73 8.62 8.23
CA ASP A 126 -5.79 7.87 9.09
C ASP A 126 -6.23 6.42 9.26
N GLU A 127 -7.54 6.12 9.27
CA GLU A 127 -8.08 4.77 9.34
C GLU A 127 -7.72 3.91 8.12
N ASP A 128 -7.55 4.54 6.97
CA ASP A 128 -7.19 3.84 5.73
C ASP A 128 -5.73 3.37 5.75
N ILE A 129 -4.84 4.16 6.33
CA ILE A 129 -3.38 3.95 6.24
C ILE A 129 -2.74 3.43 7.53
N ASN A 130 -3.43 3.50 8.68
CA ASN A 130 -2.93 2.96 9.94
C ASN A 130 -2.88 1.42 9.90
N ILE A 131 -1.78 0.84 10.33
CA ILE A 131 -1.56 -0.60 10.32
C ILE A 131 -1.41 -1.11 11.74
N GLY A 132 -2.24 -2.10 12.09
CA GLY A 132 -2.23 -2.73 13.41
C GLY A 132 -2.15 -4.26 13.35
N ILE A 133 -1.88 -4.86 14.49
CA ILE A 133 -1.90 -6.31 14.67
C ILE A 133 -3.30 -6.71 15.10
N SER A 134 -3.98 -7.54 14.31
CA SER A 134 -5.31 -8.02 14.66
C SER A 134 -5.28 -9.23 15.58
N LEU A 135 -6.20 -9.25 16.54
CA LEU A 135 -6.31 -10.24 17.59
C LEU A 135 -7.75 -10.76 17.68
N LYS A 136 -7.92 -11.93 18.27
CA LYS A 136 -9.25 -12.42 18.63
C LYS A 136 -9.92 -11.41 19.57
N LYS A 137 -11.17 -11.06 19.28
CA LYS A 137 -11.95 -10.10 20.05
C LYS A 137 -12.03 -10.49 21.52
N GLY A 138 -11.81 -9.51 22.40
CA GLY A 138 -11.82 -9.69 23.86
C GLY A 138 -10.51 -10.26 24.44
N ASN A 139 -9.45 -10.43 23.64
CA ASN A 139 -8.14 -10.86 24.15
C ASN A 139 -7.29 -9.67 24.63
N THR A 140 -7.77 -9.00 25.67
CA THR A 140 -7.19 -7.76 26.20
C THR A 140 -5.76 -7.96 26.73
N GLU A 141 -5.51 -9.07 27.42
CA GLU A 141 -4.19 -9.36 27.99
C GLU A 141 -3.11 -9.44 26.89
N LEU A 142 -3.40 -10.16 25.80
CA LEU A 142 -2.47 -10.26 24.68
C LEU A 142 -2.32 -8.92 23.95
N LYS A 143 -3.40 -8.14 23.80
CA LYS A 143 -3.33 -6.79 23.23
C LYS A 143 -2.40 -5.90 24.02
N GLU A 144 -2.59 -5.81 25.34
CA GLU A 144 -1.77 -4.98 26.23
C GLU A 144 -0.29 -5.41 26.23
N ALA A 145 -0.02 -6.72 26.20
CA ALA A 145 1.34 -7.24 26.11
C ALA A 145 2.03 -6.82 24.80
N ILE A 146 1.33 -6.89 23.68
CA ILE A 146 1.89 -6.48 22.37
C ILE A 146 2.06 -4.97 22.32
N ASP A 147 1.06 -4.18 22.74
CA ASP A 147 1.14 -2.72 22.77
C ASP A 147 2.30 -2.25 23.67
N GLY A 148 2.54 -2.95 24.79
CA GLY A 148 3.67 -2.70 25.67
C GLY A 148 5.04 -2.94 25.02
N VAL A 149 5.13 -3.79 24.00
CA VAL A 149 6.34 -3.98 23.19
C VAL A 149 6.43 -2.91 22.11
N LEU A 150 5.34 -2.70 21.35
CA LEU A 150 5.30 -1.74 20.25
C LEU A 150 5.60 -0.31 20.71
N SER A 151 5.11 0.08 21.90
CA SER A 151 5.35 1.43 22.47
C SER A 151 6.83 1.74 22.80
N LYS A 152 7.68 0.72 22.84
CA LYS A 152 9.14 0.90 23.07
C LYS A 152 9.92 1.05 21.77
N MET A 153 9.28 0.83 20.64
CA MET A 153 9.89 0.92 19.32
C MET A 153 9.67 2.32 18.75
N THR A 154 10.69 2.84 18.10
CA THR A 154 10.63 4.14 17.44
C THR A 154 10.18 3.99 15.98
N LYS A 155 9.79 5.11 15.35
CA LYS A 155 9.49 5.14 13.92
C LYS A 155 10.69 4.67 13.08
N ASP A 156 11.91 5.01 13.50
CA ASP A 156 13.14 4.61 12.81
C ASP A 156 13.39 3.10 12.92
N ASP A 157 13.04 2.48 14.06
CA ASP A 157 13.11 1.02 14.20
C ASP A 157 12.19 0.31 13.21
N PHE A 158 10.95 0.77 13.07
CA PHE A 158 10.01 0.21 12.09
C PHE A 158 10.49 0.42 10.65
N SER A 159 11.01 1.61 10.32
CA SER A 159 11.53 1.91 8.98
C SER A 159 12.71 0.99 8.65
N ARG A 160 13.65 0.83 9.57
CA ARG A 160 14.81 -0.07 9.39
C ARG A 160 14.37 -1.52 9.20
N MET A 161 13.47 -2.02 10.04
CA MET A 161 12.95 -3.40 9.93
C MET A 161 12.21 -3.61 8.61
N MET A 162 11.48 -2.60 8.11
CA MET A 162 10.80 -2.67 6.82
C MET A 162 11.81 -2.74 5.67
N ASP A 163 12.85 -1.92 5.66
CA ASP A 163 13.89 -1.94 4.63
C ASP A 163 14.67 -3.28 4.63
N GLU A 164 14.97 -3.82 5.82
CA GLU A 164 15.57 -5.16 5.97
C GLU A 164 14.64 -6.26 5.40
N ALA A 165 13.34 -6.20 5.71
CA ALA A 165 12.36 -7.16 5.23
C ALA A 165 12.19 -7.10 3.70
N ILE A 166 12.14 -5.91 3.11
CA ILE A 166 12.08 -5.71 1.66
C ILE A 166 13.31 -6.31 0.99
N SER A 167 14.50 -6.06 1.55
CA SER A 167 15.77 -6.59 1.02
C SER A 167 15.87 -8.11 1.08
N ALA A 168 15.23 -8.72 2.09
CA ALA A 168 15.22 -10.16 2.30
C ALA A 168 14.07 -10.88 1.57
N GLN A 169 13.14 -10.14 0.96
CA GLN A 169 11.99 -10.72 0.26
C GLN A 169 12.47 -11.57 -0.92
N PRO A 170 12.05 -12.85 -1.03
CA PRO A 170 12.37 -13.63 -2.22
C PRO A 170 11.69 -12.96 -3.41
N LEU A 171 12.50 -12.64 -4.42
CA LEU A 171 11.99 -12.16 -5.70
C LEU A 171 11.05 -13.24 -6.23
N ALA A 172 9.84 -12.85 -6.58
CA ALA A 172 8.88 -13.75 -7.21
C ALA A 172 9.49 -14.25 -8.52
N ASN A 173 9.78 -15.55 -8.60
CA ASN A 173 10.18 -16.25 -9.81
C ASN A 173 8.95 -16.51 -10.66
#